data_9f18222cb3f82cee6eafff4657b7a23b
#
_entry.id   9f18222cb3f82cee6eafff4657b7a23b
#
_cell.length_a   1.000
_cell.length_b   1.000
_cell.length_c   1.000
_cell.angle_alpha   90.00
_cell.angle_beta   90.00
_cell.angle_gamma   90.00
#
_symmetry.space_group_name_H-M   'P 1'
#
loop_
_entity.id
_entity.type
_entity.pdbx_description
1 polymer ?
#
loop_
_entity_poly.entity_id
_entity_poly.type
_entity_poly.pdbx_seq_one_letter_code
_entity_poly.pdbx_strand_id
1 'polypeptide(L)'
;MAGRGVKRALAALAACAALGASAADEGWYLQVDNDVFYGTDRWYTSGARIARVKSRGDHQVEIGVLQEIYTPEAKRHNDIDRPNAARLLATVARHDRVPGDWRTLELDLGVTGPSALGRQAQEFVHRYVSAPHEDWSHQRPDRFDGQASWVRTRTLGQESSGSPHLDATYGAVLGNQVAFAHAGLELRFGTGGAARDMSSPALRFAATPPLSFAQDGSWSFFLALSTRAVAWNHLLDFAPDLPQSTPRLRHAVQRFLGGFAWSHRLAQVTFVLVHDTREFVGQRRDHGFGSLTVHVPF
;
A
#
# COMPACT_ATOMS: atom_id res chain seq x y z
N MET A 1 21.72 -9.59 -16.67
CA MET A 1 20.77 -10.74 -16.76
C MET A 1 19.41 -10.48 -16.11
N ALA A 2 19.18 -9.37 -15.45
CA ALA A 2 17.90 -8.99 -14.78
C ALA A 2 16.68 -8.78 -15.71
N GLY A 3 16.89 -8.60 -17.01
CA GLY A 3 15.80 -8.23 -17.93
C GLY A 3 14.80 -9.34 -18.32
N ARG A 4 15.09 -10.62 -18.07
CA ARG A 4 14.19 -11.72 -18.50
C ARG A 4 13.10 -12.04 -17.47
N GLY A 5 13.37 -11.85 -16.18
CA GLY A 5 12.40 -12.09 -15.11
C GLY A 5 11.28 -11.05 -15.11
N VAL A 6 11.64 -9.79 -15.24
CA VAL A 6 10.69 -8.66 -15.31
C VAL A 6 9.78 -8.77 -16.53
N LYS A 7 10.34 -9.19 -17.70
CA LYS A 7 9.53 -9.39 -18.91
C LYS A 7 8.53 -10.54 -18.79
N ARG A 8 8.83 -11.59 -18.04
CA ARG A 8 7.91 -12.72 -17.80
C ARG A 8 6.81 -12.35 -16.78
N ALA A 9 7.14 -11.57 -15.76
CA ALA A 9 6.14 -11.04 -14.82
C ALA A 9 5.18 -10.06 -15.50
N LEU A 10 5.68 -9.19 -16.37
CA LEU A 10 4.87 -8.28 -17.19
C LEU A 10 4.03 -9.04 -18.23
N ALA A 11 4.52 -10.14 -18.78
CA ALA A 11 3.77 -10.97 -19.73
C ALA A 11 2.64 -11.77 -19.03
N ALA A 12 2.83 -12.20 -17.79
CA ALA A 12 1.77 -12.85 -17.00
C ALA A 12 0.67 -11.84 -16.63
N LEU A 13 1.03 -10.60 -16.31
CA LEU A 13 0.08 -9.50 -16.11
C LEU A 13 -0.70 -9.16 -17.39
N ALA A 14 -0.06 -9.18 -18.55
CA ALA A 14 -0.69 -8.91 -19.85
C ALA A 14 -1.66 -10.03 -20.28
N ALA A 15 -1.44 -11.28 -19.86
CA ALA A 15 -2.32 -12.40 -20.18
C ALA A 15 -3.68 -12.35 -19.46
N CYS A 16 -3.76 -11.70 -18.30
CA CYS A 16 -5.01 -11.46 -17.59
C CYS A 16 -5.89 -10.36 -18.24
N ALA A 17 -5.32 -9.53 -19.11
CA ALA A 17 -6.00 -8.37 -19.72
C ALA A 17 -6.88 -8.72 -20.95
N ALA A 18 -7.00 -9.99 -21.34
CA ALA A 18 -7.65 -10.38 -22.60
C ALA A 18 -9.17 -10.67 -22.49
N LEU A 19 -9.82 -10.32 -21.38
CA LEU A 19 -11.24 -10.57 -21.18
C LEU A 19 -12.05 -9.25 -21.25
N GLY A 20 -12.66 -9.04 -22.37
CA GLY A 20 -13.89 -8.28 -22.68
C GLY A 20 -14.11 -6.90 -22.04
N ALA A 21 -13.98 -5.84 -22.85
CA ALA A 21 -14.36 -4.48 -22.50
C ALA A 21 -15.90 -4.29 -22.62
N SER A 22 -16.59 -4.31 -21.50
CA SER A 22 -17.83 -3.56 -21.31
C SER A 22 -17.60 -2.55 -20.19
N ALA A 23 -18.45 -1.53 -20.05
CA ALA A 23 -18.41 -0.65 -18.86
C ALA A 23 -18.67 -1.54 -17.64
N ALA A 24 -17.62 -2.13 -17.12
CA ALA A 24 -17.70 -3.26 -16.22
C ALA A 24 -17.86 -2.74 -14.80
N ASP A 25 -18.94 -3.13 -14.17
CA ASP A 25 -19.18 -2.86 -12.76
C ASP A 25 -18.23 -3.66 -11.84
N GLU A 26 -17.37 -4.49 -12.41
CA GLU A 26 -16.46 -5.38 -11.68
C GLU A 26 -15.05 -5.33 -12.26
N GLY A 27 -14.04 -5.64 -11.43
CA GLY A 27 -12.65 -5.72 -11.85
C GLY A 27 -11.76 -6.39 -10.82
N TRP A 28 -10.56 -6.75 -11.27
CA TRP A 28 -9.47 -7.18 -10.40
C TRP A 28 -8.50 -6.03 -10.13
N TYR A 29 -8.08 -5.94 -8.91
CA TYR A 29 -7.09 -5.00 -8.41
C TYR A 29 -5.86 -5.79 -7.93
N LEU A 30 -4.69 -5.43 -8.43
CA LEU A 30 -3.41 -5.96 -8.00
C LEU A 30 -2.50 -4.80 -7.62
N GLN A 31 -1.97 -4.82 -6.41
CA GLN A 31 -0.95 -3.89 -5.94
C GLN A 31 0.29 -4.67 -5.51
N VAL A 32 1.45 -4.17 -5.88
CA VAL A 32 2.74 -4.65 -5.43
C VAL A 32 3.56 -3.47 -4.95
N ASP A 33 4.01 -3.56 -3.72
CA ASP A 33 4.91 -2.59 -3.11
C ASP A 33 6.27 -3.22 -2.91
N ASN A 34 7.31 -2.44 -3.14
CA ASN A 34 8.66 -2.90 -2.85
C ASN A 34 9.61 -1.71 -2.63
N ASP A 35 10.50 -1.84 -1.68
CA ASP A 35 11.50 -0.83 -1.37
C ASP A 35 12.67 -0.81 -2.36
N VAL A 36 12.84 -1.85 -3.19
CA VAL A 36 13.78 -1.87 -4.32
C VAL A 36 13.48 -0.75 -5.32
N PHE A 37 12.23 -0.34 -5.49
CA PHE A 37 11.87 0.82 -6.31
C PHE A 37 12.47 2.13 -5.80
N TYR A 38 12.84 2.17 -4.51
CA TYR A 38 13.51 3.29 -3.86
C TYR A 38 15.01 3.05 -3.65
N GLY A 39 15.54 1.91 -4.14
CA GLY A 39 16.93 1.52 -4.02
C GLY A 39 17.34 1.07 -2.61
N THR A 40 16.40 0.52 -1.85
CA THR A 40 16.63 0.01 -0.49
C THR A 40 16.21 -1.45 -0.36
N ASP A 41 16.57 -2.09 0.76
CA ASP A 41 16.15 -3.45 1.15
C ASP A 41 16.09 -3.48 2.69
N ARG A 42 15.02 -2.90 3.27
CA ARG A 42 14.89 -2.76 4.72
C ARG A 42 13.51 -2.25 5.15
N TRP A 43 13.17 -2.49 6.40
CA TRP A 43 11.99 -2.05 7.14
C TRP A 43 10.69 -2.51 6.48
N TYR A 44 9.99 -1.69 5.76
CA TYR A 44 8.91 -2.16 4.91
C TYR A 44 9.48 -2.62 3.57
N THR A 45 9.72 -3.90 3.46
CA THR A 45 10.43 -4.50 2.32
C THR A 45 9.50 -4.73 1.14
N SER A 46 8.32 -5.28 1.41
CA SER A 46 7.36 -5.55 0.34
C SER A 46 5.93 -5.68 0.84
N GLY A 47 4.98 -5.51 -0.07
CA GLY A 47 3.57 -5.80 0.10
C GLY A 47 2.94 -6.26 -1.19
N ALA A 48 1.90 -7.07 -1.06
CA ALA A 48 1.08 -7.49 -2.19
C ALA A 48 -0.38 -7.51 -1.78
N ARG A 49 -1.25 -6.94 -2.62
CA ARG A 49 -2.70 -6.98 -2.45
C ARG A 49 -3.32 -7.46 -3.74
N ILE A 50 -4.22 -8.43 -3.64
CA ILE A 50 -5.10 -8.83 -4.72
C ILE A 50 -6.53 -8.72 -4.22
N ALA A 51 -7.39 -8.06 -4.99
CA ALA A 51 -8.78 -7.87 -4.62
C ALA A 51 -9.71 -7.88 -5.82
N ARG A 52 -10.95 -8.30 -5.60
CA ARG A 52 -12.06 -8.11 -6.53
C ARG A 52 -12.84 -6.89 -6.09
N VAL A 53 -13.11 -6.02 -7.02
CA VAL A 53 -13.90 -4.80 -6.83
C VAL A 53 -15.20 -4.92 -7.61
N LYS A 54 -16.30 -4.52 -6.97
CA LYS A 54 -17.63 -4.46 -7.60
C LYS A 54 -18.25 -3.10 -7.34
N SER A 55 -18.58 -2.39 -8.42
CA SER A 55 -19.27 -1.09 -8.37
C SER A 55 -20.79 -1.28 -8.34
N ARG A 56 -21.48 -0.45 -7.55
CA ARG A 56 -22.95 -0.39 -7.49
C ARG A 56 -23.39 1.06 -7.29
N GLY A 57 -23.62 1.75 -8.39
CA GLY A 57 -24.01 3.16 -8.34
C GLY A 57 -22.90 4.05 -7.74
N ASP A 58 -23.16 4.63 -6.58
CA ASP A 58 -22.29 5.57 -5.88
C ASP A 58 -21.31 4.90 -4.91
N HIS A 59 -21.33 3.58 -4.80
CA HIS A 59 -20.41 2.85 -3.92
C HIS A 59 -19.75 1.67 -4.63
N GLN A 60 -18.60 1.28 -4.10
CA GLN A 60 -17.86 0.10 -4.50
C GLN A 60 -17.57 -0.77 -3.30
N VAL A 61 -17.59 -2.08 -3.50
CA VAL A 61 -17.18 -3.07 -2.51
C VAL A 61 -15.96 -3.78 -3.03
N GLU A 62 -14.96 -3.89 -2.19
CA GLU A 62 -13.71 -4.61 -2.44
C GLU A 62 -13.61 -5.79 -1.47
N ILE A 63 -13.19 -6.95 -1.97
CA ILE A 63 -12.86 -8.14 -1.17
C ILE A 63 -11.52 -8.67 -1.66
N GLY A 64 -10.58 -8.85 -0.75
CA GLY A 64 -9.23 -9.20 -1.14
C GLY A 64 -8.40 -9.86 -0.07
N VAL A 65 -7.12 -9.99 -0.40
CA VAL A 65 -6.06 -10.48 0.48
C VAL A 65 -4.89 -9.50 0.39
N LEU A 66 -4.32 -9.16 1.54
CA LEU A 66 -3.14 -8.33 1.70
C LEU A 66 -2.05 -9.12 2.42
N GLN A 67 -0.83 -9.10 1.89
CA GLN A 67 0.37 -9.52 2.59
C GLN A 67 1.33 -8.34 2.70
N GLU A 68 1.96 -8.20 3.87
CA GLU A 68 3.01 -7.21 4.13
C GLU A 68 4.21 -7.87 4.80
N ILE A 69 5.41 -7.45 4.41
CA ILE A 69 6.67 -7.99 4.90
C ILE A 69 7.56 -6.84 5.38
N TYR A 70 8.11 -7.02 6.57
CA TYR A 70 8.99 -6.08 7.24
C TYR A 70 10.27 -6.78 7.65
N THR A 71 11.43 -6.21 7.30
CA THR A 71 12.76 -6.75 7.62
C THR A 71 13.63 -5.69 8.31
N PRO A 72 14.65 -6.08 9.08
CA PRO A 72 15.59 -5.14 9.67
C PRO A 72 16.56 -4.55 8.63
N GLU A 73 17.06 -3.33 8.85
CA GLU A 73 18.22 -2.80 8.10
C GLU A 73 19.53 -3.39 8.63
N ALA A 74 19.68 -3.46 9.95
CA ALA A 74 20.88 -3.99 10.58
C ALA A 74 20.78 -5.51 10.69
N LYS A 75 21.66 -6.21 9.98
CA LYS A 75 21.67 -7.69 9.84
C LYS A 75 22.75 -8.37 10.71
N ARG A 76 23.40 -7.65 11.63
CA ARG A 76 24.37 -8.23 12.56
C ARG A 76 23.65 -8.76 13.78
N HIS A 77 23.95 -9.97 14.19
CA HIS A 77 23.26 -10.73 15.25
C HIS A 77 22.99 -9.96 16.56
N ASN A 78 23.78 -8.96 16.89
CA ASN A 78 23.63 -8.15 18.12
C ASN A 78 23.17 -6.70 17.87
N ASP A 79 22.85 -6.32 16.63
CA ASP A 79 22.52 -4.93 16.27
C ASP A 79 21.30 -4.91 15.30
N ILE A 80 20.29 -5.71 15.62
CA ILE A 80 19.03 -5.78 14.84
C ILE A 80 18.14 -4.65 15.30
N ASP A 81 17.76 -3.78 14.38
CA ASP A 81 17.00 -2.56 14.67
C ASP A 81 15.49 -2.77 14.80
N ARG A 82 14.97 -3.88 14.27
CA ARG A 82 13.57 -4.33 14.41
C ARG A 82 13.46 -5.83 14.12
N PRO A 83 12.41 -6.50 14.59
CA PRO A 83 12.17 -7.90 14.20
C PRO A 83 11.71 -8.00 12.74
N ASN A 84 11.92 -9.17 12.14
CA ASN A 84 11.17 -9.56 10.96
C ASN A 84 9.69 -9.72 11.33
N ALA A 85 8.82 -9.20 10.52
CA ALA A 85 7.39 -9.34 10.69
C ALA A 85 6.70 -9.55 9.34
N ALA A 86 5.66 -10.36 9.33
CA ALA A 86 4.77 -10.46 8.19
C ALA A 86 3.33 -10.42 8.66
N ARG A 87 2.45 -9.90 7.83
CA ARG A 87 1.00 -9.89 8.01
C ARG A 87 0.35 -10.54 6.80
N LEU A 88 -0.68 -11.35 7.02
CA LEU A 88 -1.54 -11.89 5.98
C LEU A 88 -2.98 -11.67 6.39
N LEU A 89 -3.71 -10.84 5.66
CA LEU A 89 -5.02 -10.32 6.02
C LEU A 89 -6.02 -10.58 4.89
N ALA A 90 -7.19 -11.12 5.24
CA ALA A 90 -8.38 -11.02 4.40
C ALA A 90 -8.98 -9.63 4.61
N THR A 91 -9.35 -8.96 3.53
CA THR A 91 -9.77 -7.56 3.54
C THR A 91 -11.17 -7.41 2.93
N VAL A 92 -11.99 -6.57 3.51
CA VAL A 92 -13.28 -6.14 2.96
C VAL A 92 -13.38 -4.64 3.10
N ALA A 93 -13.56 -3.94 1.99
CA ALA A 93 -13.71 -2.49 2.01
C ALA A 93 -14.97 -2.04 1.29
N ARG A 94 -15.54 -0.94 1.77
CA ARG A 94 -16.57 -0.17 1.12
C ARG A 94 -16.05 1.24 0.84
N HIS A 95 -16.23 1.68 -0.39
CA HIS A 95 -15.86 3.00 -0.85
C HIS A 95 -17.13 3.71 -1.31
N ASP A 96 -17.46 4.82 -0.69
CA ASP A 96 -18.61 5.65 -1.06
C ASP A 96 -18.10 6.89 -1.79
N ARG A 97 -18.69 7.18 -2.95
CA ARG A 97 -18.39 8.34 -3.77
C ARG A 97 -19.53 9.35 -3.68
N VAL A 98 -19.19 10.54 -3.24
CA VAL A 98 -20.07 11.72 -3.32
C VAL A 98 -19.29 12.78 -4.09
N PRO A 99 -19.89 13.65 -4.92
CA PRO A 99 -19.17 14.69 -5.64
C PRO A 99 -18.22 15.47 -4.73
N GLY A 100 -16.92 15.49 -5.06
CA GLY A 100 -15.85 16.12 -4.26
C GLY A 100 -15.54 15.44 -2.93
N ASP A 101 -16.04 14.24 -2.65
CA ASP A 101 -15.84 13.55 -1.37
C ASP A 101 -15.75 12.02 -1.59
N TRP A 102 -14.70 11.40 -1.06
CA TRP A 102 -14.53 9.95 -1.01
C TRP A 102 -14.45 9.47 0.42
N ARG A 103 -15.10 8.36 0.71
CA ARG A 103 -15.05 7.70 2.02
C ARG A 103 -14.75 6.24 1.84
N THR A 104 -13.81 5.74 2.62
CA THR A 104 -13.47 4.32 2.68
C THR A 104 -13.64 3.83 4.09
N LEU A 105 -14.33 2.71 4.23
CA LEU A 105 -14.35 1.90 5.45
C LEU A 105 -13.81 0.52 5.07
N GLU A 106 -12.81 0.03 5.80
CA GLU A 106 -12.20 -1.27 5.58
C GLU A 106 -12.09 -2.05 6.89
N LEU A 107 -12.33 -3.34 6.81
CA LEU A 107 -12.13 -4.32 7.88
C LEU A 107 -11.17 -5.38 7.38
N ASP A 108 -10.13 -5.65 8.16
CA ASP A 108 -9.11 -6.64 7.85
C ASP A 108 -8.98 -7.63 9.01
N LEU A 109 -8.89 -8.91 8.67
CA LEU A 109 -8.74 -9.98 9.64
C LEU A 109 -7.71 -11.00 9.15
N GLY A 110 -6.82 -11.43 10.03
CA GLY A 110 -5.81 -12.41 9.68
C GLY A 110 -4.79 -12.68 10.78
N VAL A 111 -3.54 -12.81 10.37
CA VAL A 111 -2.44 -13.21 11.25
C VAL A 111 -1.19 -12.40 10.99
N THR A 112 -0.39 -12.21 12.03
CA THR A 112 0.99 -11.73 12.00
C THR A 112 1.91 -12.87 12.42
N GLY A 113 3.14 -12.94 11.89
CA GLY A 113 4.14 -13.93 12.29
C GLY A 113 4.39 -15.02 11.23
N PRO A 114 4.93 -16.19 11.60
CA PRO A 114 5.24 -17.30 10.68
C PRO A 114 4.07 -17.74 9.81
N SER A 115 2.86 -17.79 10.36
CA SER A 115 1.64 -18.17 9.65
C SER A 115 1.22 -17.16 8.57
N ALA A 116 1.79 -15.95 8.58
CA ALA A 116 1.60 -14.97 7.51
C ALA A 116 2.46 -15.24 6.26
N LEU A 117 3.28 -16.30 6.28
CA LEU A 117 4.07 -16.81 5.15
C LEU A 117 5.06 -15.80 4.55
N GLY A 118 5.49 -14.79 5.30
CA GLY A 118 6.38 -13.75 4.80
C GLY A 118 7.74 -14.28 4.37
N ARG A 119 8.34 -15.17 5.17
CA ARG A 119 9.58 -15.86 4.82
C ARG A 119 9.46 -16.58 3.48
N GLN A 120 8.41 -17.38 3.30
CA GLN A 120 8.20 -18.18 2.09
C GLN A 120 8.00 -17.29 0.86
N ALA A 121 7.24 -16.20 1.00
CA ALA A 121 7.02 -15.24 -0.07
C ALA A 121 8.32 -14.53 -0.46
N GLN A 122 9.12 -14.08 0.50
CA GLN A 122 10.39 -13.43 0.24
C GLN A 122 11.40 -14.39 -0.40
N GLU A 123 11.56 -15.61 0.12
CA GLU A 123 12.44 -16.63 -0.45
C GLU A 123 12.02 -17.03 -1.87
N PHE A 124 10.71 -17.05 -2.15
CA PHE A 124 10.20 -17.27 -3.51
C PHE A 124 10.66 -16.17 -4.47
N VAL A 125 10.51 -14.90 -4.10
CA VAL A 125 10.93 -13.76 -4.92
C VAL A 125 12.44 -13.74 -5.10
N HIS A 126 13.22 -13.93 -4.02
CA HIS A 126 14.68 -13.89 -4.04
C HIS A 126 15.30 -14.94 -4.97
N ARG A 127 14.67 -16.12 -5.13
CA ARG A 127 15.12 -17.13 -6.11
C ARG A 127 15.11 -16.63 -7.56
N TYR A 128 14.19 -15.70 -7.90
CA TYR A 128 14.07 -15.16 -9.27
C TYR A 128 14.90 -13.91 -9.50
N VAL A 129 15.22 -13.16 -8.45
CA VAL A 129 15.98 -11.90 -8.55
C VAL A 129 17.42 -12.01 -8.06
N SER A 130 17.84 -13.21 -7.61
CA SER A 130 19.19 -13.49 -7.09
C SER A 130 19.57 -12.56 -5.93
N ALA A 131 18.63 -12.26 -5.03
CA ALA A 131 18.87 -11.49 -3.85
C ALA A 131 19.42 -12.35 -2.70
N PRO A 132 20.15 -11.76 -1.72
CA PRO A 132 20.62 -12.48 -0.56
C PRO A 132 19.49 -13.09 0.27
N HIS A 133 19.78 -14.19 0.97
CA HIS A 133 18.85 -14.74 1.95
C HIS A 133 18.69 -13.81 3.14
N GLU A 134 17.46 -13.59 3.57
CA GLU A 134 17.13 -12.88 4.80
C GLU A 134 17.11 -13.85 5.98
N ASP A 135 17.67 -13.42 7.11
CA ASP A 135 17.61 -14.18 8.37
C ASP A 135 16.29 -13.90 9.10
N TRP A 136 15.42 -14.90 9.15
CA TRP A 136 14.12 -14.86 9.82
C TRP A 136 14.15 -15.43 11.25
N SER A 137 15.31 -15.63 11.84
CA SER A 137 15.45 -16.16 13.21
C SER A 137 14.84 -15.23 14.28
N HIS A 138 14.76 -13.94 13.98
CA HIS A 138 14.18 -12.89 14.85
C HIS A 138 12.77 -12.50 14.43
N GLN A 139 12.02 -13.44 13.85
CA GLN A 139 10.64 -13.19 13.43
C GLN A 139 9.70 -13.08 14.64
N ARG A 140 8.76 -12.15 14.56
CA ARG A 140 7.65 -12.07 15.51
C ARG A 140 6.87 -13.38 15.56
N PRO A 141 6.40 -13.80 16.75
CA PRO A 141 5.54 -14.97 16.87
C PRO A 141 4.16 -14.73 16.27
N ASP A 142 3.44 -15.83 15.99
CA ASP A 142 2.07 -15.76 15.52
C ASP A 142 1.15 -15.02 16.49
N ARG A 143 0.37 -14.10 15.93
CA ARG A 143 -0.67 -13.35 16.63
C ARG A 143 -1.87 -13.17 15.69
N PHE A 144 -3.04 -13.14 16.28
CA PHE A 144 -4.22 -12.63 15.59
C PHE A 144 -3.98 -11.17 15.17
N ASP A 145 -4.46 -10.82 13.98
CA ASP A 145 -4.35 -9.48 13.43
C ASP A 145 -5.71 -9.03 12.91
N GLY A 146 -6.24 -8.00 13.53
CA GLY A 146 -7.53 -7.43 13.16
C GLY A 146 -7.46 -5.92 13.23
N GLN A 147 -8.00 -5.25 12.21
CA GLN A 147 -8.07 -3.80 12.15
C GLN A 147 -9.31 -3.30 11.43
N ALA A 148 -9.73 -2.10 11.80
CA ALA A 148 -10.70 -1.29 11.09
C ALA A 148 -10.04 0.00 10.66
N SER A 149 -10.31 0.42 9.42
CA SER A 149 -9.79 1.66 8.85
C SER A 149 -10.93 2.52 8.34
N TRP A 150 -10.84 3.81 8.59
CA TRP A 150 -11.74 4.81 8.02
C TRP A 150 -10.94 5.96 7.43
N VAL A 151 -11.26 6.33 6.21
CA VAL A 151 -10.58 7.37 5.46
C VAL A 151 -11.59 8.25 4.75
N ARG A 152 -11.32 9.53 4.72
CA ARG A 152 -12.07 10.49 3.92
C ARG A 152 -11.10 11.36 3.14
N THR A 153 -11.37 11.51 1.83
CA THR A 153 -10.68 12.46 0.95
C THR A 153 -11.70 13.45 0.42
N ARG A 154 -11.40 14.72 0.54
CA ARG A 154 -12.28 15.81 0.13
C ARG A 154 -11.54 16.79 -0.77
N THR A 155 -12.09 17.09 -1.94
CA THR A 155 -11.57 18.12 -2.84
C THR A 155 -11.84 19.51 -2.26
N LEU A 156 -10.78 20.32 -2.18
CA LEU A 156 -10.82 21.70 -1.72
C LEU A 156 -10.93 22.64 -2.92
N GLY A 157 -12.00 23.44 -2.96
CA GLY A 157 -12.25 24.37 -4.06
C GLY A 157 -13.21 23.84 -5.13
N GLN A 158 -13.33 24.58 -6.24
CA GLN A 158 -14.19 24.20 -7.35
C GLN A 158 -13.46 23.25 -8.30
N GLU A 159 -14.14 22.18 -8.69
CA GLU A 159 -13.64 21.28 -9.72
C GLU A 159 -13.80 21.93 -11.10
N SER A 160 -12.69 22.17 -11.78
CA SER A 160 -12.68 22.53 -13.20
C SER A 160 -11.86 21.51 -13.99
N SER A 161 -12.37 21.10 -15.14
CA SER A 161 -11.66 20.11 -15.99
C SER A 161 -10.30 20.64 -16.41
N GLY A 162 -9.25 19.82 -16.18
CA GLY A 162 -7.87 20.15 -16.57
C GLY A 162 -7.10 21.07 -15.62
N SER A 163 -7.73 21.57 -14.57
CA SER A 163 -7.04 22.39 -13.55
C SER A 163 -6.46 21.51 -12.44
N PRO A 164 -5.38 21.97 -11.77
CA PRO A 164 -4.90 21.32 -10.57
C PRO A 164 -5.98 21.25 -9.49
N HIS A 165 -6.08 20.13 -8.79
CA HIS A 165 -6.98 19.91 -7.67
C HIS A 165 -6.18 19.75 -6.39
N LEU A 166 -6.66 20.36 -5.31
CA LEU A 166 -6.12 20.16 -3.97
C LEU A 166 -7.13 19.32 -3.19
N ASP A 167 -6.68 18.17 -2.70
CA ASP A 167 -7.45 17.26 -1.88
C ASP A 167 -6.94 17.27 -0.44
N ALA A 168 -7.86 17.27 0.54
CA ALA A 168 -7.55 16.99 1.93
C ALA A 168 -7.95 15.58 2.26
N THR A 169 -7.02 14.78 2.79
CA THR A 169 -7.27 13.40 3.21
C THR A 169 -7.01 13.27 4.70
N TYR A 170 -7.92 12.60 5.40
CA TYR A 170 -7.77 12.30 6.82
C TYR A 170 -8.49 11.01 7.17
N GLY A 171 -8.06 10.38 8.26
CA GLY A 171 -8.61 9.12 8.69
C GLY A 171 -7.91 8.51 9.88
N ALA A 172 -8.29 7.28 10.20
CA ALA A 172 -7.71 6.52 11.28
C ALA A 172 -7.70 5.03 10.95
N VAL A 173 -6.72 4.35 11.49
CA VAL A 173 -6.61 2.89 11.55
C VAL A 173 -6.61 2.50 13.02
N LEU A 174 -7.49 1.58 13.40
CA LEU A 174 -7.57 1.02 14.74
C LEU A 174 -7.50 -0.50 14.65
N GLY A 175 -6.37 -1.04 15.04
CA GLY A 175 -6.13 -2.48 15.05
C GLY A 175 -5.35 -2.91 16.29
N ASN A 176 -5.31 -4.21 16.54
CA ASN A 176 -4.55 -4.74 17.64
C ASN A 176 -3.03 -4.77 17.38
N GLN A 177 -2.58 -4.72 16.12
CA GLN A 177 -1.15 -4.64 15.78
C GLN A 177 -0.69 -3.20 15.56
N VAL A 178 -1.51 -2.37 14.91
CA VAL A 178 -1.19 -0.96 14.66
C VAL A 178 -2.40 -0.09 14.91
N ALA A 179 -2.17 1.14 15.41
CA ALA A 179 -3.19 2.18 15.46
C ALA A 179 -2.57 3.56 15.23
N PHE A 180 -3.19 4.34 14.36
CA PHE A 180 -2.80 5.71 14.08
C PHE A 180 -3.96 6.51 13.49
N ALA A 181 -3.90 7.82 13.65
CA ALA A 181 -4.66 8.76 12.85
C ALA A 181 -3.73 9.45 11.85
N HIS A 182 -4.28 9.95 10.75
CA HIS A 182 -3.51 10.67 9.76
C HIS A 182 -4.31 11.82 9.17
N ALA A 183 -3.58 12.83 8.66
CA ALA A 183 -4.12 13.91 7.85
C ALA A 183 -3.08 14.36 6.84
N GLY A 184 -3.51 14.80 5.66
CA GLY A 184 -2.62 15.23 4.60
C GLY A 184 -3.32 16.03 3.51
N LEU A 185 -2.50 16.58 2.63
CA LEU A 185 -2.92 17.29 1.43
C LEU A 185 -2.31 16.63 0.21
N GLU A 186 -3.05 16.59 -0.88
CA GLU A 186 -2.59 16.07 -2.16
C GLU A 186 -2.94 17.06 -3.26
N LEU A 187 -1.95 17.42 -4.06
CA LEU A 187 -2.10 18.17 -5.30
C LEU A 187 -2.14 17.21 -6.47
N ARG A 188 -3.20 17.27 -7.27
CA ARG A 188 -3.38 16.49 -8.49
C ARG A 188 -3.51 17.36 -9.71
N PHE A 189 -3.02 16.86 -10.85
CA PHE A 189 -3.26 17.44 -12.16
C PHE A 189 -3.25 16.36 -13.23
N GLY A 190 -4.06 16.54 -14.29
CA GLY A 190 -4.17 15.57 -15.37
C GLY A 190 -5.34 15.81 -16.30
N THR A 191 -5.56 14.86 -17.21
CA THR A 191 -6.65 14.91 -18.19
C THR A 191 -7.77 13.95 -17.83
N GLY A 192 -9.03 14.33 -18.11
CA GLY A 192 -10.21 13.49 -17.93
C GLY A 192 -10.59 13.21 -16.48
N GLY A 193 -11.40 12.18 -16.27
CA GLY A 193 -11.87 11.77 -14.95
C GLY A 193 -10.79 11.16 -14.04
N ALA A 194 -9.64 10.75 -14.58
CA ALA A 194 -8.57 10.11 -13.81
C ALA A 194 -8.07 10.97 -12.66
N ALA A 195 -7.99 12.29 -12.86
CA ALA A 195 -7.60 13.22 -11.81
C ALA A 195 -8.66 13.34 -10.70
N ARG A 196 -9.92 13.04 -10.99
CA ARG A 196 -11.05 13.22 -10.06
C ARG A 196 -11.36 11.98 -9.23
N ASP A 197 -10.99 10.83 -9.74
CA ASP A 197 -11.47 9.55 -9.25
C ASP A 197 -10.41 8.73 -8.51
N MET A 198 -9.20 9.23 -8.44
CA MET A 198 -8.13 8.61 -7.68
C MET A 198 -8.15 9.14 -6.26
N SER A 199 -8.50 8.30 -5.34
CA SER A 199 -8.22 8.60 -3.95
C SER A 199 -6.73 8.37 -3.70
N SER A 200 -6.25 9.10 -2.76
CA SER A 200 -4.84 9.20 -2.48
C SER A 200 -4.23 7.85 -2.11
N PRO A 201 -3.24 7.35 -2.85
CA PRO A 201 -2.43 6.22 -2.41
C PRO A 201 -1.58 6.56 -1.17
N ALA A 202 -1.76 7.76 -0.58
CA ALA A 202 -1.05 8.21 0.61
C ALA A 202 -1.29 7.32 1.84
N LEU A 203 -2.28 6.45 1.80
CA LEU A 203 -2.72 5.68 2.95
C LEU A 203 -2.50 4.21 2.73
N ARG A 204 -1.32 3.81 3.06
CA ARG A 204 -0.90 2.47 2.79
C ARG A 204 -1.54 1.38 3.65
N PHE A 205 -2.01 1.71 4.82
CA PHE A 205 -2.67 0.77 5.73
C PHE A 205 -4.20 0.75 5.60
N ALA A 206 -4.74 1.54 4.70
CA ALA A 206 -6.13 1.46 4.28
C ALA A 206 -6.22 0.97 2.84
N ALA A 207 -7.34 0.41 2.46
CA ALA A 207 -7.63 0.08 1.08
C ALA A 207 -7.27 1.27 0.21
N THR A 208 -6.51 1.02 -0.82
CA THR A 208 -6.41 1.98 -1.90
C THR A 208 -7.79 2.03 -2.52
N PRO A 209 -8.40 3.20 -2.62
CA PRO A 209 -9.72 3.26 -3.18
C PRO A 209 -9.69 2.76 -4.60
N PRO A 210 -10.76 2.12 -5.00
CA PRO A 210 -10.93 1.62 -6.33
C PRO A 210 -10.86 2.81 -7.27
N LEU A 211 -10.13 2.59 -8.28
CA LEU A 211 -10.00 3.46 -9.41
C LEU A 211 -11.37 3.52 -10.06
N SER A 212 -11.98 4.68 -10.14
CA SER A 212 -13.10 4.79 -11.05
C SER A 212 -12.56 4.52 -12.44
N PHE A 213 -13.38 3.91 -13.28
CA PHE A 213 -13.05 3.67 -14.68
C PHE A 213 -12.83 5.04 -15.36
N ALA A 214 -11.61 5.52 -15.30
CA ALA A 214 -11.25 6.77 -15.92
C ALA A 214 -11.42 6.64 -17.45
N GLN A 215 -11.67 7.76 -18.10
CA GLN A 215 -11.78 7.78 -19.54
C GLN A 215 -10.51 7.20 -20.18
N ASP A 216 -10.70 6.45 -21.25
CA ASP A 216 -9.60 5.89 -22.04
C ASP A 216 -8.60 6.99 -22.45
N GLY A 217 -7.31 6.72 -22.25
CA GLY A 217 -6.23 7.66 -22.54
C GLY A 217 -6.03 8.77 -21.48
N SER A 218 -6.78 8.75 -20.37
CA SER A 218 -6.56 9.74 -19.31
C SER A 218 -5.30 9.45 -18.49
N TRP A 219 -4.71 10.52 -17.97
CA TRP A 219 -3.53 10.45 -17.11
C TRP A 219 -3.62 11.48 -15.99
N SER A 220 -2.94 11.20 -14.89
CA SER A 220 -2.76 12.16 -13.80
C SER A 220 -1.41 12.03 -13.13
N PHE A 221 -0.91 13.16 -12.62
CA PHE A 221 0.21 13.23 -11.69
C PHE A 221 -0.32 13.75 -10.33
N PHE A 222 0.31 13.30 -9.25
CA PHE A 222 -0.05 13.76 -7.93
C PHE A 222 1.17 13.82 -7.00
N LEU A 223 1.12 14.78 -6.08
CA LEU A 223 2.10 14.97 -5.01
C LEU A 223 1.34 15.11 -3.71
N ALA A 224 1.75 14.41 -2.66
CA ALA A 224 1.08 14.54 -1.37
C ALA A 224 2.07 14.61 -0.20
N LEU A 225 1.60 15.25 0.84
CA LEU A 225 2.23 15.32 2.15
C LEU A 225 1.19 14.94 3.21
N SER A 226 1.53 14.01 4.08
CA SER A 226 0.68 13.63 5.19
C SER A 226 1.48 13.42 6.48
N THR A 227 0.80 13.52 7.60
CA THR A 227 1.33 13.19 8.92
C THR A 227 0.50 12.08 9.54
N ARG A 228 1.15 11.07 10.11
CA ARG A 228 0.54 10.03 10.93
C ARG A 228 0.87 10.28 12.39
N ALA A 229 -0.17 10.30 13.23
CA ALA A 229 -0.06 10.28 14.69
C ALA A 229 -0.24 8.84 15.16
N VAL A 230 0.85 8.14 15.46
CA VAL A 230 0.88 6.71 15.76
C VAL A 230 0.70 6.49 17.26
N ALA A 231 -0.35 5.74 17.64
CA ALA A 231 -0.62 5.38 19.02
C ALA A 231 0.23 4.16 19.44
N TRP A 232 0.21 3.09 18.64
CA TRP A 232 1.07 1.91 18.80
C TRP A 232 1.37 1.26 17.46
N ASN A 233 2.49 0.53 17.42
CA ASN A 233 2.91 -0.31 16.32
C ASN A 233 3.63 -1.55 16.87
N HIS A 234 2.86 -2.58 17.17
CA HIS A 234 3.38 -3.84 17.72
C HIS A 234 4.17 -4.66 16.69
N LEU A 235 4.21 -4.27 15.41
CA LEU A 235 5.11 -4.89 14.42
C LEU A 235 6.59 -4.60 14.72
N LEU A 236 6.88 -3.69 15.65
CA LEU A 236 8.22 -3.38 16.13
C LEU A 236 8.63 -4.19 17.37
N ASP A 237 7.70 -4.93 18.02
CA ASP A 237 7.98 -5.65 19.26
C ASP A 237 8.81 -6.89 18.97
N PHE A 238 9.93 -7.05 19.65
CA PHE A 238 10.66 -8.30 19.67
C PHE A 238 9.93 -9.37 20.49
N ALA A 239 10.20 -10.63 20.19
CA ALA A 239 9.72 -11.73 21.02
C ALA A 239 10.37 -11.65 22.42
N PRO A 240 9.65 -12.02 23.49
CA PRO A 240 10.15 -11.87 24.88
C PRO A 240 11.41 -12.67 25.19
N ASP A 241 11.67 -13.74 24.45
CA ASP A 241 12.85 -14.61 24.58
C ASP A 241 14.09 -14.11 23.85
N LEU A 242 13.96 -13.00 23.10
CA LEU A 242 15.07 -12.41 22.40
C LEU A 242 15.80 -11.37 23.26
N PRO A 243 17.14 -11.24 23.12
CA PRO A 243 17.91 -10.28 23.91
C PRO A 243 17.69 -8.82 23.51
N GLN A 244 17.08 -8.57 22.35
CA GLN A 244 16.81 -7.22 21.84
C GLN A 244 15.60 -6.61 22.56
N SER A 245 15.69 -5.33 22.85
CA SER A 245 14.54 -4.57 23.37
C SER A 245 13.75 -3.93 22.24
N THR A 246 12.43 -3.91 22.39
CA THR A 246 11.52 -3.22 21.48
C THR A 246 11.95 -1.75 21.28
N PRO A 247 12.15 -1.30 20.04
CA PRO A 247 12.54 0.08 19.79
C PRO A 247 11.43 1.04 20.19
N ARG A 248 11.81 2.18 20.75
CA ARG A 248 10.84 3.21 21.15
C ARG A 248 10.21 3.85 19.92
N LEU A 249 8.87 3.79 19.85
CA LEU A 249 8.08 4.35 18.76
C LEU A 249 8.26 5.88 18.64
N ARG A 250 8.25 6.38 17.41
CA ARG A 250 8.02 7.79 17.11
C ARG A 250 6.53 8.00 16.84
N HIS A 251 5.89 8.83 17.64
CA HIS A 251 4.45 9.07 17.56
C HIS A 251 4.03 9.98 16.40
N ALA A 252 4.97 10.63 15.73
CA ALA A 252 4.72 11.44 14.53
C ALA A 252 5.62 10.98 13.39
N VAL A 253 5.00 10.58 12.27
CA VAL A 253 5.67 10.15 11.05
C VAL A 253 5.12 10.97 9.89
N GLN A 254 6.03 11.63 9.17
CA GLN A 254 5.69 12.38 7.96
C GLN A 254 5.84 11.48 6.75
N ARG A 255 4.92 11.60 5.80
CA ARG A 255 4.95 10.91 4.52
C ARG A 255 4.90 11.89 3.39
N PHE A 256 5.83 11.77 2.48
CA PHE A 256 5.84 12.44 1.18
C PHE A 256 5.61 11.37 0.11
N LEU A 257 4.80 11.68 -0.87
CA LEU A 257 4.67 10.81 -2.02
C LEU A 257 4.49 11.58 -3.31
N GLY A 258 4.86 10.95 -4.40
CA GLY A 258 4.59 11.41 -5.74
C GLY A 258 4.28 10.23 -6.64
N GLY A 259 3.37 10.42 -7.57
CA GLY A 259 2.93 9.34 -8.42
C GLY A 259 2.33 9.79 -9.74
N PHE A 260 2.12 8.79 -10.55
CA PHE A 260 1.53 8.91 -11.88
C PHE A 260 0.49 7.80 -12.06
N ALA A 261 -0.63 8.13 -12.68
CA ALA A 261 -1.62 7.18 -13.11
C ALA A 261 -1.96 7.36 -14.58
N TRP A 262 -2.22 6.25 -15.23
CA TRP A 262 -2.66 6.20 -16.61
C TRP A 262 -3.78 5.18 -16.76
N SER A 263 -4.80 5.56 -17.52
CA SER A 263 -5.99 4.74 -17.75
C SER A 263 -6.13 4.42 -19.23
N HIS A 264 -6.39 3.18 -19.51
CA HIS A 264 -6.73 2.64 -20.82
C HIS A 264 -7.95 1.74 -20.66
N ARG A 265 -8.72 1.54 -21.74
CA ARG A 265 -9.91 0.70 -21.74
C ARG A 265 -9.74 -0.71 -21.16
N LEU A 266 -8.51 -1.26 -21.19
CA LEU A 266 -8.21 -2.60 -20.71
C LEU A 266 -7.65 -2.63 -19.29
N ALA A 267 -7.08 -1.55 -18.83
CA ALA A 267 -6.48 -1.50 -17.50
C ALA A 267 -6.19 -0.06 -17.08
N GLN A 268 -6.09 0.14 -15.78
CA GLN A 268 -5.53 1.35 -15.21
C GLN A 268 -4.26 0.98 -14.44
N VAL A 269 -3.22 1.79 -14.60
CA VAL A 269 -1.93 1.59 -13.96
C VAL A 269 -1.58 2.81 -13.15
N THR A 270 -1.19 2.60 -11.90
CA THR A 270 -0.70 3.65 -11.01
C THR A 270 0.67 3.28 -10.48
N PHE A 271 1.60 4.21 -10.52
CA PHE A 271 2.90 4.08 -9.87
C PHE A 271 3.12 5.22 -8.89
N VAL A 272 3.60 4.89 -7.69
CA VAL A 272 3.83 5.84 -6.60
C VAL A 272 5.18 5.59 -5.98
N LEU A 273 5.93 6.66 -5.72
CA LEU A 273 7.08 6.64 -4.82
C LEU A 273 6.67 7.26 -3.49
N VAL A 274 6.99 6.58 -2.40
CA VAL A 274 6.68 6.97 -1.02
C VAL A 274 7.96 7.16 -0.24
N HIS A 275 8.02 8.22 0.56
CA HIS A 275 9.10 8.52 1.50
C HIS A 275 8.50 8.81 2.87
N ASP A 276 8.87 8.00 3.86
CA ASP A 276 8.48 8.12 5.26
C ASP A 276 9.65 8.57 6.11
N THR A 277 9.42 9.52 7.01
CA THR A 277 10.39 9.81 8.08
C THR A 277 10.47 8.64 9.06
N ARG A 278 11.46 8.68 9.94
CA ARG A 278 11.75 7.60 10.88
C ARG A 278 10.53 7.24 11.74
N GLU A 279 10.25 5.95 11.86
CA GLU A 279 9.13 5.40 12.62
C GLU A 279 9.50 5.07 14.08
N PHE A 280 10.80 4.86 14.38
CA PHE A 280 11.27 4.53 15.73
C PHE A 280 12.61 5.18 16.07
N VAL A 281 12.92 5.22 17.34
CA VAL A 281 14.21 5.74 17.84
C VAL A 281 15.30 4.70 17.59
N GLY A 282 16.41 5.12 17.00
CA GLY A 282 17.46 4.22 16.56
C GLY A 282 17.41 3.88 15.07
N GLN A 283 16.28 4.09 14.39
CA GLN A 283 16.23 4.01 12.94
C GLN A 283 17.21 5.00 12.33
N ARG A 284 18.15 4.51 11.54
CA ARG A 284 19.31 5.30 11.08
C ARG A 284 18.95 6.34 10.02
N ARG A 285 17.96 6.04 9.17
CA ARG A 285 17.56 6.86 8.02
C ARG A 285 16.04 6.87 7.89
N ASP A 286 15.56 7.75 7.06
CA ASP A 286 14.20 7.71 6.56
C ASP A 286 14.02 6.53 5.61
N HIS A 287 12.77 6.15 5.34
CA HIS A 287 12.43 4.99 4.54
C HIS A 287 11.70 5.40 3.27
N GLY A 288 11.93 4.63 2.19
CA GLY A 288 11.19 4.81 0.94
C GLY A 288 10.87 3.47 0.29
N PHE A 289 9.79 3.45 -0.46
CA PHE A 289 9.37 2.32 -1.29
C PHE A 289 8.56 2.81 -2.48
N GLY A 290 8.41 1.96 -3.49
CA GLY A 290 7.50 2.20 -4.59
C GLY A 290 6.31 1.27 -4.55
N SER A 291 5.20 1.71 -5.11
CA SER A 291 3.95 0.95 -5.27
C SER A 291 3.53 0.95 -6.73
N LEU A 292 3.28 -0.22 -7.27
CA LEU A 292 2.68 -0.42 -8.59
C LEU A 292 1.31 -1.05 -8.41
N THR A 293 0.30 -0.38 -8.95
CA THR A 293 -1.07 -0.86 -8.93
C THR A 293 -1.57 -1.07 -10.35
N VAL A 294 -2.25 -2.18 -10.59
CA VAL A 294 -2.95 -2.47 -11.83
C VAL A 294 -4.39 -2.84 -11.51
N HIS A 295 -5.32 -2.15 -12.13
CA HIS A 295 -6.74 -2.48 -12.09
C HIS A 295 -7.18 -2.94 -13.48
N VAL A 296 -7.82 -4.10 -13.57
CA VAL A 296 -8.32 -4.72 -14.80
C VAL A 296 -9.83 -4.89 -14.68
N PRO A 297 -10.63 -4.09 -15.41
CA PRO A 297 -12.08 -4.25 -15.48
C PRO A 297 -12.46 -5.50 -16.28
N PHE A 298 -13.61 -6.12 -15.99
CA PHE A 298 -14.15 -7.26 -16.75
C PHE A 298 -15.69 -7.33 -16.68
#